data_5c9dfb22e3d248338a82f426147b28b7
#
_entry.id   5c9dfb22e3d248338a82f426147b28b7
#
_cell.length_a   1.000
_cell.length_b   1.000
_cell.length_c   1.000
_cell.angle_alpha   90.00
_cell.angle_beta   90.00
_cell.angle_gamma   90.00
#
_symmetry.space_group_name_H-M   'P 1'
#
loop_
_entity.id
_entity.type
_entity.pdbx_description
1 polymer ?
#
loop_
_entity_poly.entity_id
_entity_poly.type
_entity_poly.pdbx_seq_one_letter_code
_entity_poly.pdbx_strand_id
1 'polypeptide(L)'
;MSVKKRGLGRGLDALLGSAAPAPRADSAAPAPENELRHLGLDLVQRGKYQPRKDMHPEALEELAASIRAQGVVQPIVVRPIGGGRFEIIAGERRWRASQLAGKDTIPAVVRDVSDEIAVAMALIENIQRENLNPMEEATALQRLIDEFGMTHQQVAEAVGRSRAAVTNLLRLLTLNPDVALLLEHGDLEMGHARALLGLAGEKQSEAARTVAARGLSVRETEHLVRRLQSEKPKAAPRAPDPDIRRLQERLSEQLGAAVRIDHGNKGKGKLVIAYNSLDELDGILGHIK
;
A
#
# COMPACT_ATOMS: atom_id res chain seq x y z
N MET A 1 -15.37 32.12 -6.39
CA MET A 1 -14.42 32.20 -7.52
C MET A 1 -13.53 30.95 -7.44
N SER A 2 -13.77 30.01 -8.32
CA SER A 2 -13.03 28.72 -8.34
C SER A 2 -11.73 28.90 -9.10
N VAL A 3 -10.61 28.78 -8.42
CA VAL A 3 -9.26 28.80 -9.04
C VAL A 3 -9.05 27.43 -9.71
N LYS A 4 -9.10 27.40 -11.03
CA LYS A 4 -8.71 26.23 -11.86
C LYS A 4 -7.23 25.93 -11.60
N LYS A 5 -6.93 24.85 -10.87
CA LYS A 5 -5.58 24.27 -10.78
C LYS A 5 -5.16 23.84 -12.20
N ARG A 6 -4.16 24.53 -12.76
CA ARG A 6 -3.48 24.12 -13.99
C ARG A 6 -2.74 22.83 -13.70
N GLY A 7 -3.18 21.71 -14.29
CA GLY A 7 -2.54 20.42 -14.11
C GLY A 7 -1.12 20.41 -14.68
N LEU A 8 -0.21 19.77 -13.97
CA LEU A 8 1.21 19.55 -14.30
C LEU A 8 1.43 18.77 -15.62
N GLY A 9 0.39 18.35 -16.33
CA GLY A 9 0.45 17.42 -17.47
C GLY A 9 1.41 17.83 -18.60
N ARG A 10 1.59 19.12 -18.89
CA ARG A 10 2.49 19.58 -19.97
C ARG A 10 3.98 19.56 -19.60
N GLY A 11 4.32 19.74 -18.33
CA GLY A 11 5.72 19.67 -17.87
C GLY A 11 6.22 18.25 -17.70
N LEU A 12 5.33 17.31 -17.40
CA LEU A 12 5.66 15.92 -17.19
C LEU A 12 5.82 15.15 -18.53
N ASP A 13 5.03 15.49 -19.55
CA ASP A 13 5.17 14.92 -20.90
C ASP A 13 6.57 15.22 -21.51
N ALA A 14 7.14 16.38 -21.19
CA ALA A 14 8.52 16.72 -21.57
C ALA A 14 9.59 15.89 -20.84
N LEU A 15 9.24 15.30 -19.67
CA LEU A 15 10.15 14.49 -18.84
C LEU A 15 10.10 13.00 -19.17
N LEU A 16 8.97 12.52 -19.67
CA LEU A 16 8.74 11.09 -19.96
C LEU A 16 9.24 10.67 -21.36
N GLY A 17 9.74 11.61 -22.16
CA GLY A 17 10.52 11.38 -23.38
C GLY A 17 10.08 10.19 -24.23
N SER A 18 8.81 10.13 -24.70
CA SER A 18 8.42 9.15 -25.70
C SER A 18 8.92 9.57 -27.07
N ALA A 19 9.85 8.80 -27.61
CA ALA A 19 10.30 8.91 -28.99
C ALA A 19 9.16 8.55 -29.95
N ALA A 20 8.51 9.59 -30.52
CA ALA A 20 7.74 9.46 -31.75
C ALA A 20 8.15 10.60 -32.70
N PRO A 21 8.39 10.34 -34.00
CA PRO A 21 8.89 11.35 -34.91
C PRO A 21 7.80 12.37 -35.27
N ALA A 22 8.06 13.65 -34.99
CA ALA A 22 7.20 14.75 -35.36
C ALA A 22 7.44 15.23 -36.79
N PRO A 23 6.41 15.75 -37.50
CA PRO A 23 6.60 16.49 -38.76
C PRO A 23 7.04 17.93 -38.48
N ARG A 24 7.89 18.41 -39.36
CA ARG A 24 8.53 19.74 -39.34
C ARG A 24 7.53 20.88 -39.47
N ALA A 25 7.64 21.90 -38.66
CA ALA A 25 7.31 23.29 -39.05
C ALA A 25 8.05 24.29 -38.12
N ASP A 26 8.59 25.31 -38.75
CA ASP A 26 9.46 26.39 -38.36
C ASP A 26 9.21 27.11 -37.02
N SER A 27 10.36 27.62 -36.54
CA SER A 27 10.63 28.82 -35.72
C SER A 27 10.67 28.67 -34.20
N ALA A 28 11.80 29.18 -33.68
CA ALA A 28 12.27 29.38 -32.32
C ALA A 28 13.03 28.17 -31.73
N ALA A 29 14.35 28.35 -31.57
CA ALA A 29 15.25 27.39 -30.95
C ALA A 29 14.77 27.02 -29.55
N PRO A 30 14.50 25.73 -29.25
CA PRO A 30 14.30 25.32 -27.89
C PRO A 30 15.63 25.37 -27.16
N ALA A 31 15.63 25.98 -25.98
CA ALA A 31 16.78 25.89 -25.08
C ALA A 31 17.08 24.39 -24.84
N PRO A 32 18.35 23.96 -24.76
CA PRO A 32 18.72 22.56 -24.63
C PRO A 32 18.25 22.01 -23.27
N GLU A 33 17.20 21.24 -23.29
CA GLU A 33 16.50 20.74 -22.10
C GLU A 33 17.30 19.72 -21.26
N ASN A 34 18.51 19.30 -21.69
CA ASN A 34 19.33 18.31 -21.00
C ASN A 34 20.83 18.56 -21.27
N GLU A 35 21.36 19.70 -20.87
CA GLU A 35 22.76 19.96 -21.09
C GLU A 35 23.63 19.34 -19.99
N LEU A 36 24.54 18.42 -20.37
CA LEU A 36 25.57 17.90 -19.49
C LEU A 36 26.64 18.96 -19.29
N ARG A 37 26.82 19.42 -18.05
CA ARG A 37 27.82 20.43 -17.67
C ARG A 37 28.69 19.88 -16.55
N HIS A 38 29.93 20.38 -16.47
CA HIS A 38 30.78 20.19 -15.29
C HIS A 38 30.60 21.42 -14.39
N LEU A 39 30.03 21.20 -13.20
CA LEU A 39 29.77 22.28 -12.25
C LEU A 39 30.74 22.20 -11.09
N GLY A 40 31.20 23.35 -10.62
CA GLY A 40 31.98 23.47 -9.39
C GLY A 40 31.14 22.91 -8.20
N LEU A 41 31.77 22.12 -7.35
CA LEU A 41 31.11 21.55 -6.19
C LEU A 41 30.62 22.59 -5.19
N ASP A 42 31.26 23.76 -5.17
CA ASP A 42 30.92 24.96 -4.39
C ASP A 42 29.65 25.66 -4.87
N LEU A 43 29.31 25.50 -6.17
CA LEU A 43 28.12 26.08 -6.78
C LEU A 43 26.87 25.20 -6.56
N VAL A 44 27.08 23.96 -6.10
CA VAL A 44 26.01 22.97 -5.92
C VAL A 44 25.63 22.86 -4.44
N GLN A 45 24.38 23.03 -4.14
CA GLN A 45 23.85 22.87 -2.78
C GLN A 45 22.88 21.69 -2.65
N ARG A 46 22.70 21.21 -1.41
CA ARG A 46 21.77 20.13 -1.07
C ARG A 46 20.33 20.49 -1.40
N GLY A 47 19.59 19.54 -1.96
CA GLY A 47 18.15 19.67 -2.20
C GLY A 47 17.33 19.75 -0.91
N LYS A 48 16.30 20.60 -0.88
CA LYS A 48 15.40 20.78 0.27
C LYS A 48 14.60 19.50 0.60
N TYR A 49 14.40 18.62 -0.35
CA TYR A 49 13.45 17.49 -0.27
C TYR A 49 14.13 16.12 -0.32
N GLN A 50 15.33 15.99 0.25
CA GLN A 50 16.08 14.74 0.27
C GLN A 50 15.62 13.88 1.48
N PRO A 51 14.92 12.75 1.28
CA PRO A 51 14.33 11.94 2.37
C PRO A 51 15.38 11.14 3.14
N ARG A 52 16.59 10.95 2.61
CA ARG A 52 17.60 10.08 3.20
C ARG A 52 18.33 10.75 4.35
N LYS A 53 18.00 10.37 5.60
CA LYS A 53 18.71 10.80 6.81
C LYS A 53 19.92 9.92 7.12
N ASP A 54 19.91 8.66 6.75
CA ASP A 54 20.94 7.68 7.08
C ASP A 54 21.88 7.44 5.88
N MET A 55 23.07 8.00 5.98
CA MET A 55 24.19 7.69 5.09
C MET A 55 25.25 6.97 5.93
N HIS A 56 25.37 5.65 5.74
CA HIS A 56 26.45 4.88 6.37
C HIS A 56 27.78 5.45 5.89
N PRO A 57 28.67 5.90 6.82
CA PRO A 57 29.95 6.53 6.48
C PRO A 57 30.83 5.64 5.61
N GLU A 58 30.88 4.34 5.91
CA GLU A 58 31.66 3.33 5.18
C GLU A 58 31.26 3.25 3.70
N ALA A 59 29.96 3.15 3.40
CA ALA A 59 29.46 3.11 2.03
C ALA A 59 29.65 4.42 1.25
N LEU A 60 29.83 5.54 1.95
CA LEU A 60 30.18 6.82 1.32
C LEU A 60 31.67 6.89 1.00
N GLU A 61 32.53 6.36 1.86
CA GLU A 61 33.99 6.28 1.65
C GLU A 61 34.35 5.34 0.50
N GLU A 62 33.70 4.17 0.41
CA GLU A 62 33.83 3.26 -0.74
C GLU A 62 33.49 3.96 -2.06
N LEU A 63 32.38 4.71 -2.09
CA LEU A 63 32.01 5.49 -3.26
C LEU A 63 33.03 6.59 -3.57
N ALA A 64 33.57 7.26 -2.56
CA ALA A 64 34.61 8.26 -2.73
C ALA A 64 35.90 7.65 -3.31
N ALA A 65 36.30 6.45 -2.85
CA ALA A 65 37.44 5.71 -3.40
C ALA A 65 37.23 5.37 -4.89
N SER A 66 36.03 4.90 -5.25
CA SER A 66 35.67 4.64 -6.65
C SER A 66 35.73 5.93 -7.50
N ILE A 67 35.22 7.05 -6.99
CA ILE A 67 35.24 8.34 -7.68
C ILE A 67 36.67 8.86 -7.82
N ARG A 68 37.57 8.63 -6.86
CA ARG A 68 39.01 8.97 -7.03
C ARG A 68 39.64 8.24 -8.20
N ALA A 69 39.34 6.95 -8.34
CA ALA A 69 39.93 6.06 -9.34
C ALA A 69 39.34 6.26 -10.75
N GLN A 70 38.03 6.37 -10.87
CA GLN A 70 37.34 6.33 -12.17
C GLN A 70 36.58 7.62 -12.52
N GLY A 71 36.51 8.57 -11.59
CA GLY A 71 35.66 9.73 -11.75
C GLY A 71 34.19 9.43 -11.50
N VAL A 72 33.34 10.43 -11.72
CA VAL A 72 31.88 10.30 -11.60
C VAL A 72 31.31 9.81 -12.94
N VAL A 73 31.01 8.52 -13.04
CA VAL A 73 30.48 7.88 -14.26
C VAL A 73 29.05 8.35 -14.58
N GLN A 74 28.20 8.42 -13.56
CA GLN A 74 26.83 8.86 -13.71
C GLN A 74 26.65 10.29 -13.21
N PRO A 75 26.22 11.27 -14.05
CA PRO A 75 26.05 12.65 -13.65
C PRO A 75 24.96 12.80 -12.56
N ILE A 76 25.08 13.86 -11.77
CA ILE A 76 24.00 14.29 -10.87
C ILE A 76 22.95 15.09 -11.66
N VAL A 77 21.73 15.20 -11.12
CA VAL A 77 20.69 16.06 -11.69
C VAL A 77 20.49 17.25 -10.77
N VAL A 78 20.58 18.45 -11.37
CA VAL A 78 20.48 19.72 -10.64
C VAL A 78 19.54 20.68 -11.35
N ARG A 79 19.04 21.69 -10.62
CA ARG A 79 18.30 22.82 -11.17
C ARG A 79 18.94 24.15 -10.78
N PRO A 80 18.81 25.20 -11.59
CA PRO A 80 19.25 26.53 -11.21
C PRO A 80 18.33 27.14 -10.15
N ILE A 81 18.92 27.80 -9.15
CA ILE A 81 18.17 28.47 -8.07
C ILE A 81 18.44 29.98 -8.02
N GLY A 82 19.07 30.51 -9.07
CA GLY A 82 19.49 31.90 -9.13
C GLY A 82 20.91 32.15 -8.59
N GLY A 83 21.48 33.29 -8.91
CA GLY A 83 22.83 33.67 -8.47
C GLY A 83 23.96 32.73 -8.93
N GLY A 84 23.78 32.00 -10.02
CA GLY A 84 24.78 31.03 -10.52
C GLY A 84 24.88 29.75 -9.68
N ARG A 85 23.95 29.49 -8.73
CA ARG A 85 23.93 28.32 -7.89
C ARG A 85 22.93 27.29 -8.39
N PHE A 86 23.19 26.04 -8.01
CA PHE A 86 22.38 24.89 -8.40
C PHE A 86 21.94 24.08 -7.18
N GLU A 87 20.73 23.54 -7.21
CA GLU A 87 20.18 22.65 -6.19
C GLU A 87 20.09 21.23 -6.72
N ILE A 88 20.51 20.26 -5.91
CA ILE A 88 20.48 18.84 -6.27
C ILE A 88 19.04 18.33 -6.25
N ILE A 89 18.59 17.76 -7.39
CA ILE A 89 17.35 16.98 -7.50
C ILE A 89 17.66 15.51 -7.18
N ALA A 90 18.72 14.94 -7.80
CA ALA A 90 19.11 13.55 -7.62
C ALA A 90 20.63 13.40 -7.62
N GLY A 91 21.15 12.44 -6.83
CA GLY A 91 22.56 12.11 -6.77
C GLY A 91 23.34 12.72 -5.60
N GLU A 92 22.72 13.06 -4.47
CA GLU A 92 23.38 13.63 -3.29
C GLU A 92 24.58 12.80 -2.80
N ARG A 93 24.49 11.46 -2.82
CA ARG A 93 25.62 10.59 -2.43
C ARG A 93 26.84 10.81 -3.32
N ARG A 94 26.65 10.94 -4.65
CA ARG A 94 27.73 11.19 -5.60
C ARG A 94 28.37 12.56 -5.37
N TRP A 95 27.57 13.57 -5.09
CA TRP A 95 28.06 14.90 -4.76
C TRP A 95 28.91 14.90 -3.48
N ARG A 96 28.41 14.29 -2.38
CA ARG A 96 29.18 14.18 -1.13
C ARG A 96 30.45 13.32 -1.28
N ALA A 97 30.35 12.20 -1.99
CA ALA A 97 31.50 11.35 -2.26
C ALA A 97 32.54 12.07 -3.14
N SER A 98 32.11 12.95 -4.06
CA SER A 98 33.02 13.78 -4.85
C SER A 98 33.78 14.82 -4.00
N GLN A 99 33.09 15.39 -2.99
CA GLN A 99 33.74 16.27 -2.00
C GLN A 99 34.80 15.51 -1.19
N LEU A 100 34.48 14.32 -0.69
CA LEU A 100 35.41 13.45 0.04
C LEU A 100 36.54 12.93 -0.83
N ALA A 101 36.30 12.80 -2.15
CA ALA A 101 37.32 12.43 -3.13
C ALA A 101 38.24 13.58 -3.51
N GLY A 102 37.99 14.81 -3.04
CA GLY A 102 38.80 16.00 -3.36
C GLY A 102 38.67 16.46 -4.82
N LYS A 103 37.50 16.27 -5.44
CA LYS A 103 37.22 16.77 -6.78
C LYS A 103 36.75 18.22 -6.69
N ASP A 104 37.13 19.04 -7.69
CA ASP A 104 36.69 20.43 -7.79
C ASP A 104 35.38 20.57 -8.54
N THR A 105 35.10 19.64 -9.48
CA THR A 105 33.94 19.67 -10.35
C THR A 105 33.23 18.31 -10.37
N ILE A 106 31.91 18.33 -10.71
CA ILE A 106 31.10 17.17 -10.89
C ILE A 106 30.27 17.26 -12.17
N PRO A 107 30.18 16.18 -12.98
CA PRO A 107 29.28 16.17 -14.13
C PRO A 107 27.80 16.21 -13.63
N ALA A 108 27.06 17.17 -14.19
CA ALA A 108 25.68 17.45 -13.82
C ALA A 108 24.79 17.64 -15.04
N VAL A 109 23.59 17.13 -15.02
CA VAL A 109 22.53 17.46 -15.97
C VAL A 109 21.72 18.59 -15.37
N VAL A 110 21.73 19.75 -16.02
CA VAL A 110 20.97 20.92 -15.58
C VAL A 110 19.56 20.84 -16.17
N ARG A 111 18.55 20.89 -15.29
CA ARG A 111 17.13 20.95 -15.67
C ARG A 111 16.50 22.20 -15.08
N ASP A 112 15.94 23.04 -15.94
CA ASP A 112 15.17 24.22 -15.51
C ASP A 112 13.73 23.77 -15.24
N VAL A 113 13.47 23.41 -13.99
CA VAL A 113 12.18 22.90 -13.54
C VAL A 113 11.71 23.64 -12.29
N SER A 114 10.37 23.77 -12.14
CA SER A 114 9.78 24.35 -10.95
C SER A 114 10.06 23.50 -9.70
N ASP A 115 9.89 24.09 -8.51
CA ASP A 115 10.03 23.40 -7.23
C ASP A 115 9.17 22.13 -7.19
N GLU A 116 7.92 22.22 -7.64
CA GLU A 116 6.97 21.09 -7.65
C GLU A 116 7.46 19.95 -8.53
N ILE A 117 7.95 20.23 -9.73
CA ILE A 117 8.48 19.21 -10.64
C ILE A 117 9.78 18.59 -10.07
N ALA A 118 10.65 19.39 -9.46
CA ALA A 118 11.87 18.89 -8.84
C ALA A 118 11.57 17.91 -7.68
N VAL A 119 10.55 18.20 -6.86
CA VAL A 119 10.10 17.31 -5.78
C VAL A 119 9.51 16.02 -6.34
N ALA A 120 8.68 16.10 -7.38
CA ALA A 120 8.12 14.93 -8.05
C ALA A 120 9.22 14.02 -8.62
N MET A 121 10.23 14.62 -9.29
CA MET A 121 11.40 13.89 -9.82
C MET A 121 12.20 13.18 -8.73
N ALA A 122 12.46 13.86 -7.62
CA ALA A 122 13.18 13.28 -6.49
C ALA A 122 12.39 12.10 -5.87
N LEU A 123 11.05 12.22 -5.79
CA LEU A 123 10.18 11.17 -5.31
C LEU A 123 10.16 9.96 -6.26
N ILE A 124 10.05 10.19 -7.57
CA ILE A 124 10.10 9.14 -8.60
C ILE A 124 11.44 8.39 -8.55
N GLU A 125 12.57 9.11 -8.45
CA GLU A 125 13.91 8.48 -8.33
C GLU A 125 13.98 7.60 -7.09
N ASN A 126 13.41 8.08 -5.97
CA ASN A 126 13.39 7.30 -4.73
C ASN A 126 12.54 6.03 -4.84
N ILE A 127 11.40 6.08 -5.54
CA ILE A 127 10.53 4.89 -5.79
C ILE A 127 11.24 3.87 -6.68
N GLN A 128 12.09 4.30 -7.60
CA GLN A 128 12.84 3.40 -8.50
C GLN A 128 13.99 2.65 -7.81
N ARG A 129 14.21 2.84 -6.52
CA ARG A 129 15.23 2.11 -5.73
C ARG A 129 14.75 0.71 -5.37
N GLU A 130 15.68 -0.25 -5.38
CA GLU A 130 15.40 -1.67 -5.15
C GLU A 130 15.02 -2.04 -3.69
N ASN A 131 15.14 -1.12 -2.72
CA ASN A 131 15.07 -1.43 -1.29
C ASN A 131 13.85 -0.84 -0.54
N LEU A 132 12.80 -0.41 -1.25
CA LEU A 132 11.56 0.03 -0.60
C LEU A 132 10.68 -1.16 -0.24
N ASN A 133 10.10 -1.13 0.96
CA ASN A 133 9.05 -2.08 1.27
C ASN A 133 7.75 -1.72 0.51
N PRO A 134 6.81 -2.68 0.30
CA PRO A 134 5.59 -2.42 -0.46
C PRO A 134 4.71 -1.29 0.10
N MET A 135 4.72 -1.06 1.40
CA MET A 135 3.94 0.01 2.04
C MET A 135 4.58 1.39 1.83
N GLU A 136 5.92 1.48 1.92
CA GLU A 136 6.66 2.69 1.59
C GLU A 136 6.47 3.08 0.13
N GLU A 137 6.54 2.09 -0.78
CA GLU A 137 6.30 2.30 -2.20
C GLU A 137 4.87 2.79 -2.46
N ALA A 138 3.86 2.15 -1.86
CA ALA A 138 2.46 2.57 -1.97
C ALA A 138 2.25 3.99 -1.46
N THR A 139 2.84 4.35 -0.32
CA THR A 139 2.77 5.69 0.26
C THR A 139 3.40 6.74 -0.66
N ALA A 140 4.55 6.43 -1.24
CA ALA A 140 5.23 7.34 -2.17
C ALA A 140 4.43 7.53 -3.47
N LEU A 141 3.81 6.45 -4.00
CA LEU A 141 2.92 6.53 -5.18
C LEU A 141 1.66 7.36 -4.88
N GLN A 142 1.08 7.21 -3.68
CA GLN A 142 -0.08 8.01 -3.26
C GLN A 142 0.27 9.50 -3.18
N ARG A 143 1.45 9.84 -2.67
CA ARG A 143 1.93 11.22 -2.64
C ARG A 143 2.05 11.83 -4.03
N LEU A 144 2.52 11.07 -5.04
CA LEU A 144 2.55 11.55 -6.43
C LEU A 144 1.16 11.92 -6.95
N ILE A 145 0.13 11.18 -6.55
CA ILE A 145 -1.26 11.45 -6.93
C ILE A 145 -1.79 12.68 -6.20
N ASP A 146 -1.64 12.74 -4.88
CA ASP A 146 -2.27 13.74 -4.03
C ASP A 146 -1.59 15.12 -4.13
N GLU A 147 -0.25 15.15 -4.13
CA GLU A 147 0.52 16.39 -4.12
C GLU A 147 0.66 16.98 -5.54
N PHE A 148 0.79 16.11 -6.57
CA PHE A 148 1.08 16.53 -7.95
C PHE A 148 -0.09 16.33 -8.92
N GLY A 149 -1.22 15.78 -8.46
CA GLY A 149 -2.43 15.58 -9.27
C GLY A 149 -2.24 14.59 -10.42
N MET A 150 -1.29 13.65 -10.31
CA MET A 150 -1.00 12.66 -11.34
C MET A 150 -2.10 11.58 -11.36
N THR A 151 -2.43 11.12 -12.55
CA THR A 151 -3.28 9.94 -12.73
C THR A 151 -2.49 8.66 -12.48
N HIS A 152 -3.18 7.55 -12.16
CA HIS A 152 -2.54 6.23 -12.03
C HIS A 152 -1.70 5.82 -13.26
N GLN A 153 -2.13 6.24 -14.45
CA GLN A 153 -1.41 5.96 -15.69
C GLN A 153 -0.10 6.75 -15.75
N GLN A 154 -0.14 8.04 -15.47
CA GLN A 154 1.05 8.90 -15.45
C GLN A 154 2.05 8.47 -14.38
N VAL A 155 1.57 8.08 -13.19
CA VAL A 155 2.44 7.52 -12.16
C VAL A 155 3.10 6.23 -12.64
N ALA A 156 2.34 5.32 -13.26
CA ALA A 156 2.88 4.07 -13.78
C ALA A 156 3.98 4.29 -14.83
N GLU A 157 3.76 5.19 -15.77
CA GLU A 157 4.74 5.59 -16.79
C GLU A 157 5.99 6.21 -16.16
N ALA A 158 5.82 7.10 -15.18
CA ALA A 158 6.91 7.79 -14.51
C ALA A 158 7.82 6.83 -13.73
N VAL A 159 7.24 5.81 -13.07
CA VAL A 159 8.02 4.85 -12.28
C VAL A 159 8.42 3.59 -13.05
N GLY A 160 8.07 3.47 -14.35
CA GLY A 160 8.39 2.32 -15.19
C GLY A 160 7.63 1.04 -14.83
N ARG A 161 6.39 1.18 -14.31
CA ARG A 161 5.53 0.05 -13.92
C ARG A 161 4.23 0.00 -14.74
N SER A 162 3.51 -1.12 -14.67
CA SER A 162 2.17 -1.18 -15.24
C SER A 162 1.16 -0.44 -14.37
N ARG A 163 0.11 0.13 -14.98
CA ARG A 163 -1.02 0.74 -14.25
C ARG A 163 -1.65 -0.23 -13.24
N ALA A 164 -1.72 -1.51 -13.61
CA ALA A 164 -2.26 -2.56 -12.73
C ALA A 164 -1.36 -2.75 -11.48
N ALA A 165 -0.03 -2.72 -11.62
CA ALA A 165 0.91 -2.80 -10.51
C ALA A 165 0.75 -1.62 -9.55
N VAL A 166 0.69 -0.39 -10.08
CA VAL A 166 0.44 0.83 -9.28
C VAL A 166 -0.88 0.75 -8.54
N THR A 167 -1.97 0.35 -9.21
CA THR A 167 -3.28 0.19 -8.58
C THR A 167 -3.25 -0.86 -7.46
N ASN A 168 -2.54 -1.98 -7.65
CA ASN A 168 -2.41 -3.01 -6.63
C ASN A 168 -1.61 -2.54 -5.41
N LEU A 169 -0.54 -1.77 -5.61
CA LEU A 169 0.23 -1.16 -4.52
C LEU A 169 -0.62 -0.16 -3.73
N LEU A 170 -1.30 0.75 -4.41
CA LEU A 170 -2.16 1.75 -3.76
C LEU A 170 -3.28 1.10 -2.92
N ARG A 171 -3.81 -0.04 -3.35
CA ARG A 171 -4.79 -0.78 -2.56
C ARG A 171 -4.24 -1.29 -1.22
N LEU A 172 -2.93 -1.50 -1.08
CA LEU A 172 -2.34 -1.90 0.21
C LEU A 172 -2.56 -0.85 1.30
N LEU A 173 -2.70 0.43 0.94
CA LEU A 173 -3.00 1.50 1.89
C LEU A 173 -4.40 1.39 2.53
N THR A 174 -5.27 0.51 2.01
CA THR A 174 -6.59 0.23 2.59
C THR A 174 -6.58 -0.98 3.54
N LEU A 175 -5.43 -1.58 3.81
CA LEU A 175 -5.28 -2.63 4.82
C LEU A 175 -5.52 -2.06 6.22
N ASN A 176 -5.99 -2.92 7.11
CA ASN A 176 -6.03 -2.58 8.53
C ASN A 176 -4.60 -2.30 9.04
N PRO A 177 -4.43 -1.38 10.00
CA PRO A 177 -3.10 -0.98 10.49
C PRO A 177 -2.23 -2.15 10.99
N ASP A 178 -2.83 -3.12 11.67
CA ASP A 178 -2.13 -4.31 12.17
C ASP A 178 -1.67 -5.24 11.02
N VAL A 179 -2.45 -5.33 9.94
CA VAL A 179 -2.09 -6.11 8.75
C VAL A 179 -1.00 -5.41 7.94
N ALA A 180 -1.06 -4.08 7.82
CA ALA A 180 -0.02 -3.27 7.19
C ALA A 180 1.32 -3.44 7.92
N LEU A 181 1.31 -3.46 9.26
CA LEU A 181 2.51 -3.67 10.08
C LEU A 181 3.15 -5.06 9.84
N LEU A 182 2.34 -6.13 9.72
CA LEU A 182 2.85 -7.46 9.39
C LEU A 182 3.51 -7.50 8.01
N LEU A 183 2.98 -6.74 7.05
CA LEU A 183 3.58 -6.61 5.72
C LEU A 183 4.88 -5.81 5.76
N GLU A 184 4.96 -4.75 6.55
CA GLU A 184 6.17 -3.93 6.74
C GLU A 184 7.30 -4.71 7.38
N HIS A 185 6.98 -5.58 8.35
CA HIS A 185 7.97 -6.42 9.04
C HIS A 185 8.39 -7.64 8.21
N GLY A 186 7.70 -7.95 7.10
CA GLY A 186 7.98 -9.11 6.25
C GLY A 186 7.36 -10.41 6.75
N ASP A 187 6.50 -10.38 7.76
CA ASP A 187 5.71 -11.53 8.22
C ASP A 187 4.66 -11.95 7.18
N LEU A 188 4.28 -11.02 6.32
CA LEU A 188 3.41 -11.23 5.15
C LEU A 188 4.11 -10.75 3.90
N GLU A 189 3.94 -11.49 2.80
CA GLU A 189 4.35 -11.06 1.47
C GLU A 189 3.23 -10.26 0.78
N MET A 190 3.57 -9.53 -0.28
CA MET A 190 2.61 -8.74 -1.08
C MET A 190 1.45 -9.59 -1.62
N GLY A 191 1.70 -10.88 -1.95
CA GLY A 191 0.66 -11.81 -2.38
C GLY A 191 -0.39 -12.08 -1.31
N HIS A 192 0.04 -12.28 -0.06
CA HIS A 192 -0.82 -12.46 1.11
C HIS A 192 -1.66 -11.21 1.35
N ALA A 193 -1.02 -10.04 1.37
CA ALA A 193 -1.69 -8.76 1.57
C ALA A 193 -2.78 -8.50 0.51
N ARG A 194 -2.50 -8.79 -0.76
CA ARG A 194 -3.50 -8.68 -1.85
C ARG A 194 -4.70 -9.60 -1.66
N ALA A 195 -4.50 -10.83 -1.23
CA ALA A 195 -5.58 -11.76 -0.95
C ALA A 195 -6.44 -11.25 0.23
N LEU A 196 -5.79 -10.77 1.30
CA LEU A 196 -6.43 -10.24 2.50
C LEU A 196 -7.26 -8.98 2.26
N LEU A 197 -6.97 -8.19 1.21
CA LEU A 197 -7.83 -7.08 0.78
C LEU A 197 -9.25 -7.50 0.39
N GLY A 198 -9.50 -8.78 0.19
CA GLY A 198 -10.84 -9.32 0.00
C GLY A 198 -11.69 -9.37 1.27
N LEU A 199 -11.11 -9.15 2.44
CA LEU A 199 -11.77 -9.08 3.73
C LEU A 199 -11.73 -7.65 4.26
N ALA A 200 -12.63 -7.32 5.21
CA ALA A 200 -12.67 -6.02 5.85
C ALA A 200 -12.82 -6.17 7.37
N GLY A 201 -12.40 -5.14 8.11
CA GLY A 201 -12.51 -5.06 9.56
C GLY A 201 -11.81 -6.23 10.27
N GLU A 202 -12.40 -6.69 11.36
CA GLU A 202 -11.80 -7.71 12.23
C GLU A 202 -11.47 -9.03 11.52
N LYS A 203 -12.30 -9.45 10.55
CA LYS A 203 -12.02 -10.64 9.74
C LYS A 203 -10.72 -10.58 8.97
N GLN A 204 -10.33 -9.39 8.48
CA GLN A 204 -9.05 -9.19 7.80
C GLN A 204 -7.89 -9.39 8.76
N SER A 205 -7.95 -8.78 9.95
CA SER A 205 -6.94 -8.89 10.99
C SER A 205 -6.76 -10.30 11.53
N GLU A 206 -7.86 -11.01 11.80
CA GLU A 206 -7.84 -12.42 12.25
C GLU A 206 -7.23 -13.35 11.18
N ALA A 207 -7.63 -13.15 9.92
CA ALA A 207 -7.07 -13.92 8.81
C ALA A 207 -5.58 -13.65 8.65
N ALA A 208 -5.14 -12.40 8.74
CA ALA A 208 -3.73 -12.02 8.65
C ALA A 208 -2.88 -12.67 9.74
N ARG A 209 -3.34 -12.63 11.01
CA ARG A 209 -2.68 -13.31 12.13
C ARG A 209 -2.60 -14.82 11.91
N THR A 210 -3.65 -15.42 11.37
CA THR A 210 -3.67 -16.86 11.06
C THR A 210 -2.66 -17.20 9.97
N VAL A 211 -2.56 -16.38 8.92
CA VAL A 211 -1.60 -16.54 7.82
C VAL A 211 -0.17 -16.45 8.33
N ALA A 212 0.15 -15.42 9.10
CA ALA A 212 1.49 -15.22 9.67
C ALA A 212 1.86 -16.33 10.66
N ALA A 213 0.96 -16.67 11.61
CA ALA A 213 1.24 -17.68 12.63
C ALA A 213 1.42 -19.11 12.07
N ARG A 214 0.76 -19.43 10.94
CA ARG A 214 0.83 -20.76 10.32
C ARG A 214 1.79 -20.84 9.13
N GLY A 215 2.35 -19.73 8.70
CA GLY A 215 3.21 -19.67 7.51
C GLY A 215 2.49 -20.13 6.25
N LEU A 216 1.21 -19.73 6.06
CA LEU A 216 0.42 -20.15 4.90
C LEU A 216 1.01 -19.56 3.63
N SER A 217 0.97 -20.33 2.55
CA SER A 217 1.29 -19.84 1.21
C SER A 217 0.22 -18.87 0.69
N VAL A 218 0.55 -18.10 -0.35
CA VAL A 218 -0.39 -17.16 -1.00
C VAL A 218 -1.66 -17.89 -1.48
N ARG A 219 -1.53 -19.10 -2.04
CA ARG A 219 -2.69 -19.90 -2.50
C ARG A 219 -3.58 -20.35 -1.35
N GLU A 220 -3.00 -20.79 -0.24
CA GLU A 220 -3.76 -21.17 0.96
C GLU A 220 -4.48 -19.97 1.57
N THR A 221 -3.82 -18.80 1.56
CA THR A 221 -4.42 -17.53 1.98
C THR A 221 -5.62 -17.15 1.10
N GLU A 222 -5.52 -17.28 -0.21
CA GLU A 222 -6.64 -17.06 -1.13
C GLU A 222 -7.81 -18.01 -0.85
N HIS A 223 -7.53 -19.28 -0.54
CA HIS A 223 -8.55 -20.25 -0.15
C HIS A 223 -9.22 -19.89 1.19
N LEU A 224 -8.42 -19.48 2.18
CA LEU A 224 -8.93 -19.00 3.47
C LEU A 224 -9.86 -17.80 3.29
N VAL A 225 -9.42 -16.79 2.51
CA VAL A 225 -10.22 -15.59 2.24
C VAL A 225 -11.54 -15.94 1.56
N ARG A 226 -11.54 -16.78 0.51
CA ARG A 226 -12.76 -17.23 -0.18
C ARG A 226 -13.72 -17.94 0.78
N ARG A 227 -13.21 -18.80 1.66
CA ARG A 227 -14.02 -19.47 2.67
C ARG A 227 -14.67 -18.46 3.63
N LEU A 228 -13.90 -17.52 4.17
CA LEU A 228 -14.40 -16.49 5.08
C LEU A 228 -15.42 -15.53 4.43
N GLN A 229 -15.27 -15.28 3.12
CA GLN A 229 -16.26 -14.52 2.35
C GLN A 229 -17.56 -15.30 2.11
N SER A 230 -17.46 -16.63 1.91
CA SER A 230 -18.63 -17.50 1.68
C SER A 230 -19.37 -17.85 2.97
N GLU A 231 -18.76 -17.72 4.12
CA GLU A 231 -19.41 -17.88 5.41
C GLU A 231 -20.47 -16.78 5.58
N LYS A 232 -21.73 -17.12 5.25
CA LYS A 232 -22.87 -16.28 5.63
C LYS A 232 -22.81 -16.04 7.14
N PRO A 233 -23.04 -14.81 7.62
CA PRO A 233 -23.17 -14.60 9.05
C PRO A 233 -24.15 -15.64 9.57
N LYS A 234 -23.73 -16.44 10.57
CA LYS A 234 -24.66 -17.32 11.29
C LYS A 234 -25.85 -16.45 11.65
N ALA A 235 -26.99 -16.72 11.02
CA ALA A 235 -28.24 -16.03 11.38
C ALA A 235 -28.34 -16.07 12.90
N ALA A 236 -28.40 -14.90 13.53
CA ALA A 236 -28.67 -14.85 14.97
C ALA A 236 -29.82 -15.78 15.26
N PRO A 237 -29.77 -16.59 16.36
CA PRO A 237 -30.87 -17.47 16.72
C PRO A 237 -32.13 -16.62 16.70
N ARG A 238 -33.09 -16.97 15.82
CA ARG A 238 -34.37 -16.30 15.81
C ARG A 238 -34.94 -16.38 17.23
N ALA A 239 -35.33 -15.23 17.77
CA ALA A 239 -36.04 -15.23 19.04
C ALA A 239 -37.17 -16.25 18.95
N PRO A 240 -37.32 -17.16 19.94
CA PRO A 240 -38.38 -18.14 19.92
C PRO A 240 -39.73 -17.43 19.77
N ASP A 241 -40.57 -17.97 18.90
CA ASP A 241 -41.94 -17.50 18.70
C ASP A 241 -42.63 -17.39 20.08
N PRO A 242 -43.25 -16.23 20.42
CA PRO A 242 -43.90 -16.03 21.71
C PRO A 242 -44.93 -17.11 22.05
N ASP A 243 -45.61 -17.63 21.04
CA ASP A 243 -46.62 -18.69 21.23
C ASP A 243 -45.97 -20.04 21.55
N ILE A 244 -44.83 -20.34 20.92
CA ILE A 244 -44.04 -21.54 21.24
C ILE A 244 -43.46 -21.44 22.64
N ARG A 245 -43.03 -20.28 23.06
CA ARG A 245 -42.51 -20.04 24.41
C ARG A 245 -43.59 -20.25 25.47
N ARG A 246 -44.80 -19.70 25.27
CA ARG A 246 -45.95 -19.93 26.15
C ARG A 246 -46.36 -21.41 26.22
N LEU A 247 -46.34 -22.10 25.08
CA LEU A 247 -46.63 -23.52 25.03
C LEU A 247 -45.57 -24.34 25.78
N GLN A 248 -44.31 -23.97 25.64
CA GLN A 248 -43.19 -24.60 26.33
C GLN A 248 -43.30 -24.42 27.85
N GLU A 249 -43.60 -23.22 28.32
CA GLU A 249 -43.80 -22.89 29.74
C GLU A 249 -45.00 -23.71 30.31
N ARG A 250 -46.14 -23.71 29.61
CA ARG A 250 -47.33 -24.49 30.03
C ARG A 250 -47.07 -25.99 30.09
N LEU A 251 -46.35 -26.55 29.10
CA LEU A 251 -46.01 -27.97 29.12
C LEU A 251 -45.04 -28.32 30.24
N SER A 252 -44.07 -27.43 30.52
CA SER A 252 -43.14 -27.62 31.62
C SER A 252 -43.84 -27.62 32.98
N GLU A 253 -44.81 -26.72 33.19
CA GLU A 253 -45.65 -26.70 34.39
C GLU A 253 -46.53 -27.96 34.54
N GLN A 254 -47.11 -28.39 33.43
CA GLN A 254 -48.02 -29.54 33.41
C GLN A 254 -47.31 -30.87 33.63
N LEU A 255 -46.09 -31.02 33.12
CA LEU A 255 -45.31 -32.25 33.21
C LEU A 255 -44.32 -32.25 34.38
N GLY A 256 -44.16 -31.14 35.09
CA GLY A 256 -43.19 -31.00 36.18
C GLY A 256 -41.75 -31.21 35.76
N ALA A 257 -41.44 -31.07 34.45
CA ALA A 257 -40.14 -31.33 33.85
C ALA A 257 -39.75 -30.25 32.85
N ALA A 258 -38.46 -30.08 32.61
CA ALA A 258 -37.97 -29.10 31.63
C ALA A 258 -38.34 -29.55 30.20
N VAL A 259 -39.19 -28.78 29.53
CA VAL A 259 -39.65 -29.03 28.15
C VAL A 259 -38.99 -28.02 27.21
N ARG A 260 -38.46 -28.48 26.07
CA ARG A 260 -37.97 -27.65 24.98
C ARG A 260 -38.66 -28.04 23.66
N ILE A 261 -39.13 -27.02 22.94
CA ILE A 261 -39.77 -27.18 21.64
C ILE A 261 -38.86 -26.59 20.57
N ASP A 262 -38.25 -27.43 19.75
CA ASP A 262 -37.49 -27.05 18.58
C ASP A 262 -38.41 -27.03 17.35
N HIS A 263 -38.95 -25.85 16.99
CA HIS A 263 -39.90 -25.70 15.88
C HIS A 263 -39.22 -25.24 14.60
N GLY A 264 -39.45 -25.96 13.51
CA GLY A 264 -38.91 -25.67 12.19
C GLY A 264 -39.90 -24.96 11.24
N ASN A 265 -39.41 -24.25 10.23
CA ASN A 265 -40.18 -23.39 9.30
C ASN A 265 -41.28 -24.11 8.48
N LYS A 266 -41.37 -25.45 8.53
CA LYS A 266 -42.36 -26.25 7.76
C LYS A 266 -43.39 -26.96 8.66
N GLY A 267 -43.62 -26.45 9.86
CA GLY A 267 -44.56 -27.07 10.83
C GLY A 267 -44.04 -28.37 11.45
N LYS A 268 -42.82 -28.81 11.17
CA LYS A 268 -42.18 -29.96 11.79
C LYS A 268 -41.30 -29.49 12.93
N GLY A 269 -41.27 -30.21 14.04
CA GLY A 269 -40.46 -29.88 15.18
C GLY A 269 -40.13 -31.11 16.03
N LYS A 270 -39.37 -30.88 17.09
CA LYS A 270 -39.07 -31.85 18.13
C LYS A 270 -39.50 -31.28 19.45
N LEU A 271 -40.17 -32.14 20.26
CA LEU A 271 -40.42 -31.90 21.66
C LEU A 271 -39.36 -32.70 22.43
N VAL A 272 -38.61 -32.01 23.28
CA VAL A 272 -37.57 -32.61 24.12
C VAL A 272 -37.97 -32.38 25.57
N ILE A 273 -38.12 -33.44 26.32
CA ILE A 273 -38.44 -33.44 27.76
C ILE A 273 -37.21 -34.00 28.47
N ALA A 274 -36.61 -33.21 29.33
CA ALA A 274 -35.47 -33.65 30.14
C ALA A 274 -35.98 -34.25 31.45
N TYR A 275 -35.43 -35.40 31.85
CA TYR A 275 -35.75 -36.09 33.11
C TYR A 275 -34.43 -36.49 33.81
N ASN A 276 -34.45 -36.60 35.15
CA ASN A 276 -33.29 -36.91 35.95
C ASN A 276 -33.33 -38.32 36.56
N SER A 277 -34.51 -39.00 36.57
CA SER A 277 -34.66 -40.36 37.05
C SER A 277 -35.73 -41.11 36.27
N LEU A 278 -35.73 -42.44 36.34
CA LEU A 278 -36.79 -43.31 35.73
C LEU A 278 -38.17 -43.08 36.37
N ASP A 279 -38.21 -42.82 37.67
CA ASP A 279 -39.44 -42.51 38.38
C ASP A 279 -40.04 -41.17 37.89
N GLU A 280 -39.19 -40.16 37.60
CA GLU A 280 -39.67 -38.93 37.02
C GLU A 280 -40.17 -39.13 35.58
N LEU A 281 -39.55 -40.02 34.81
CA LEU A 281 -39.99 -40.36 33.46
C LEU A 281 -41.35 -41.03 33.49
N ASP A 282 -41.56 -41.99 34.43
CA ASP A 282 -42.85 -42.66 34.59
C ASP A 282 -43.97 -41.68 35.02
N GLY A 283 -43.66 -40.74 35.88
CA GLY A 283 -44.52 -39.60 36.22
C GLY A 283 -44.94 -38.78 35.01
N ILE A 284 -43.95 -38.39 34.17
CA ILE A 284 -44.17 -37.64 32.93
C ILE A 284 -45.03 -38.39 31.95
N LEU A 285 -44.79 -39.72 31.77
CA LEU A 285 -45.59 -40.59 30.90
C LEU A 285 -47.02 -40.74 31.38
N GLY A 286 -47.22 -40.70 32.70
CA GLY A 286 -48.57 -40.74 33.32
C GLY A 286 -49.43 -39.50 33.03
N HIS A 287 -48.77 -38.34 32.72
CA HIS A 287 -49.47 -37.12 32.37
C HIS A 287 -49.70 -36.97 30.84
N ILE A 288 -49.02 -37.76 30.00
CA ILE A 288 -49.22 -37.82 28.55
C ILE A 288 -50.25 -38.91 28.25
N LYS A 289 -51.53 -38.58 28.39
CA LYS A 289 -52.67 -39.49 27.99
C LYS A 289 -53.33 -38.92 26.76
#